data_c491ca539856a208b4c8fcb20e3b22e6
#
_entry.id   c491ca539856a208b4c8fcb20e3b22e6
#
_cell.length_a   1.000
_cell.length_b   1.000
_cell.length_c   1.000
_cell.angle_alpha   90.00
_cell.angle_beta   90.00
_cell.angle_gamma   90.00
#
_symmetry.space_group_name_H-M   'P 1'
#
loop_
_entity.id
_entity.type
_entity.pdbx_description
1 polymer ?
#
loop_
_entity_poly.entity_id
_entity_poly.type
_entity_poly.pdbx_seq_one_letter_code
_entity_poly.pdbx_strand_id
1 'polypeptide(L)'
;MGAVYYPSPPYVINQMLSLGRASSSSIVYDLGCGDGSIVMAAARDFRVKKAVGIEIDKKLSTIASSMVSKLKNAVIINASYDIVDISEANLITIYQGAAENARLKHKFIDELKEGSVIVSHEFGIPGWRPVQFHVLKNGKHYYRIFIYMIQKNMNQPIQTDSKSNQ
;
A
#
# COMPACT_ATOMS: atom_id res chain seq x y z
N MET A 1 -4.80 20.91 -2.02
CA MET A 1 -5.99 20.29 -1.39
C MET A 1 -5.60 18.88 -1.03
N GLY A 2 -5.57 18.51 0.27
CA GLY A 2 -5.30 17.15 0.70
C GLY A 2 -6.38 16.19 0.18
N ALA A 3 -6.00 14.94 -0.11
CA ALA A 3 -6.95 13.90 -0.50
C ALA A 3 -8.02 13.76 0.60
N VAL A 4 -9.28 13.62 0.19
CA VAL A 4 -10.37 13.37 1.13
C VAL A 4 -10.13 11.99 1.75
N TYR A 5 -10.04 11.93 3.07
CA TYR A 5 -9.93 10.67 3.80
C TYR A 5 -11.15 9.79 3.55
N TYR A 6 -10.92 8.58 3.08
CA TYR A 6 -11.93 7.55 2.87
C TYR A 6 -11.46 6.23 3.48
N PRO A 7 -12.06 5.76 4.58
CA PRO A 7 -11.60 4.52 5.22
C PRO A 7 -11.91 3.29 4.35
N SER A 8 -10.96 2.38 4.25
CA SER A 8 -11.23 1.07 3.68
C SER A 8 -12.08 0.23 4.65
N PRO A 9 -13.13 -0.46 4.18
CA PRO A 9 -13.91 -1.32 5.05
C PRO A 9 -13.07 -2.46 5.65
N PRO A 10 -13.37 -2.97 6.87
CA PRO A 10 -12.59 -4.02 7.52
C PRO A 10 -12.40 -5.28 6.67
N TYR A 11 -13.42 -5.68 5.92
CA TYR A 11 -13.33 -6.80 4.97
C TYR A 11 -12.28 -6.56 3.89
N VAL A 12 -12.25 -5.34 3.31
CA VAL A 12 -11.29 -4.96 2.27
C VAL A 12 -9.88 -4.92 2.83
N ILE A 13 -9.69 -4.36 4.04
CA ILE A 13 -8.40 -4.34 4.74
C ILE A 13 -7.86 -5.76 4.91
N ASN A 14 -8.69 -6.68 5.38
CA ASN A 14 -8.30 -8.08 5.55
C ASN A 14 -7.87 -8.71 4.22
N GLN A 15 -8.63 -8.46 3.15
CA GLN A 15 -8.31 -8.97 1.82
C GLN A 15 -7.02 -8.33 1.26
N MET A 16 -6.80 -7.04 1.45
CA MET A 16 -5.57 -6.37 1.03
C MET A 16 -4.34 -7.01 1.67
N LEU A 17 -4.38 -7.21 2.98
CA LEU A 17 -3.26 -7.81 3.73
C LEU A 17 -3.06 -9.29 3.37
N SER A 18 -4.13 -10.05 3.20
CA SER A 18 -4.07 -11.46 2.78
C SER A 18 -3.50 -11.62 1.37
N LEU A 19 -3.99 -10.83 0.40
CA LEU A 19 -3.51 -10.83 -0.98
C LEU A 19 -2.07 -10.33 -1.09
N GLY A 20 -1.68 -9.37 -0.24
CA GLY A 20 -0.30 -8.91 -0.08
C GLY A 20 0.60 -9.92 0.63
N ARG A 21 0.06 -11.05 1.08
CA ARG A 21 0.77 -12.12 1.82
C ARG A 21 1.42 -11.62 3.11
N ALA A 22 0.71 -10.75 3.84
CA ALA A 22 1.17 -10.28 5.13
C ALA A 22 1.38 -11.48 6.09
N SER A 23 2.52 -11.49 6.75
CA SER A 23 2.94 -12.58 7.66
C SER A 23 3.81 -12.04 8.80
N SER A 24 4.19 -12.88 9.73
CA SER A 24 5.05 -12.52 10.85
C SER A 24 6.46 -12.04 10.46
N SER A 25 6.89 -12.24 9.22
CA SER A 25 8.13 -11.70 8.66
C SER A 25 7.95 -10.37 7.94
N SER A 26 6.71 -9.92 7.72
CA SER A 26 6.42 -8.72 6.94
C SER A 26 6.73 -7.44 7.71
N ILE A 27 7.31 -6.47 6.99
CA ILE A 27 7.41 -5.07 7.41
C ILE A 27 6.46 -4.28 6.50
N VAL A 28 5.34 -3.85 7.05
CA VAL A 28 4.25 -3.21 6.34
C VAL A 28 4.33 -1.70 6.52
N TYR A 29 4.26 -0.96 5.42
CA TYR A 29 4.10 0.50 5.43
C TYR A 29 2.79 0.88 4.74
N ASP A 30 1.94 1.64 5.43
CA ASP A 30 0.69 2.18 4.92
C ASP A 30 0.85 3.67 4.63
N LEU A 31 0.86 4.05 3.35
CA LEU A 31 1.13 5.42 2.91
C LEU A 31 -0.17 6.22 2.83
N GLY A 32 -0.33 7.17 3.74
CA GLY A 32 -1.58 7.87 3.98
C GLY A 32 -2.52 7.03 4.81
N CYS A 33 -2.07 6.62 6.00
CA CYS A 33 -2.74 5.60 6.81
C CYS A 33 -4.06 6.07 7.45
N GLY A 34 -4.43 7.34 7.32
CA GLY A 34 -5.67 7.86 7.87
C GLY A 34 -5.80 7.60 9.37
N ASP A 35 -6.84 6.89 9.78
CA ASP A 35 -7.11 6.53 11.17
C ASP A 35 -6.25 5.36 11.70
N GLY A 36 -5.39 4.75 10.86
CA GLY A 36 -4.52 3.64 11.23
C GLY A 36 -5.17 2.26 11.20
N SER A 37 -6.36 2.11 10.62
CA SER A 37 -7.08 0.82 10.59
C SER A 37 -6.29 -0.29 9.91
N ILE A 38 -5.59 -0.01 8.79
CA ILE A 38 -4.74 -1.01 8.10
C ILE A 38 -3.54 -1.37 8.98
N VAL A 39 -2.88 -0.38 9.58
CA VAL A 39 -1.73 -0.58 10.47
C VAL A 39 -2.12 -1.45 11.66
N MET A 40 -3.27 -1.14 12.27
CA MET A 40 -3.79 -1.94 13.40
C MET A 40 -4.07 -3.38 12.99
N ALA A 41 -4.74 -3.60 11.85
CA ALA A 41 -5.04 -4.94 11.35
C ALA A 41 -3.76 -5.72 11.05
N ALA A 42 -2.78 -5.10 10.37
CA ALA A 42 -1.50 -5.71 10.07
C ALA A 42 -0.78 -6.15 11.35
N ALA A 43 -0.70 -5.27 12.35
CA ALA A 43 0.02 -5.55 13.59
C ALA A 43 -0.71 -6.57 14.49
N ARG A 44 -2.03 -6.45 14.65
CA ARG A 44 -2.84 -7.26 15.58
C ARG A 44 -3.27 -8.59 14.97
N ASP A 45 -3.87 -8.53 13.77
CA ASP A 45 -4.55 -9.69 13.19
C ASP A 45 -3.59 -10.55 12.36
N PHE A 46 -2.69 -9.91 11.61
CA PHE A 46 -1.66 -10.58 10.82
C PHE A 46 -0.33 -10.77 11.57
N ARG A 47 -0.19 -10.15 12.74
CA ARG A 47 0.99 -10.26 13.61
C ARG A 47 2.30 -10.01 12.85
N VAL A 48 2.28 -9.03 11.96
CA VAL A 48 3.48 -8.69 11.17
C VAL A 48 4.64 -8.29 12.08
N LYS A 49 5.87 -8.41 11.56
CA LYS A 49 7.08 -8.02 12.30
C LYS A 49 7.04 -6.55 12.70
N LYS A 50 6.58 -5.70 11.79
CA LYS A 50 6.47 -4.26 11.99
C LYS A 50 5.39 -3.68 11.08
N ALA A 51 4.54 -2.81 11.60
CA ALA A 51 3.54 -2.05 10.86
C ALA A 51 3.78 -0.56 11.07
N VAL A 52 3.95 0.19 10.00
CA VAL A 52 4.20 1.64 10.02
C VAL A 52 3.11 2.35 9.23
N GLY A 53 2.42 3.28 9.86
CA GLY A 53 1.50 4.20 9.19
C GLY A 53 2.15 5.56 9.03
N ILE A 54 2.03 6.14 7.85
CA ILE A 54 2.49 7.50 7.57
C ILE A 54 1.28 8.36 7.24
N GLU A 55 1.05 9.41 8.02
CA GLU A 55 -0.11 10.30 7.84
C GLU A 55 0.29 11.77 8.06
N ILE A 56 0.00 12.59 7.05
CA ILE A 56 0.35 14.01 7.08
C ILE A 56 -0.64 14.84 7.91
N ASP A 57 -1.91 14.45 7.93
CA ASP A 57 -2.93 15.12 8.74
C ASP A 57 -2.70 14.82 10.22
N LYS A 58 -2.44 15.87 11.01
CA LYS A 58 -2.13 15.75 12.43
C LYS A 58 -3.28 15.16 13.24
N LYS A 59 -4.53 15.46 12.88
CA LYS A 59 -5.71 14.93 13.60
C LYS A 59 -5.85 13.43 13.37
N LEU A 60 -5.78 13.01 12.10
CA LEU A 60 -5.83 11.59 11.75
C LEU A 60 -4.65 10.84 12.33
N SER A 61 -3.44 11.38 12.25
CA SER A 61 -2.25 10.77 12.85
C SER A 61 -2.37 10.59 14.36
N THR A 62 -3.00 11.54 15.06
CA THR A 62 -3.25 11.42 16.50
C THR A 62 -4.26 10.28 16.79
N ILE A 63 -5.33 10.18 16.01
CA ILE A 63 -6.29 9.08 16.09
C ILE A 63 -5.61 7.75 15.86
N ALA A 64 -4.85 7.64 14.76
CA ALA A 64 -4.12 6.44 14.39
C ALA A 64 -3.11 6.02 15.49
N SER A 65 -2.36 6.97 16.04
CA SER A 65 -1.42 6.71 17.13
C SER A 65 -2.11 6.16 18.37
N SER A 66 -3.27 6.72 18.73
CA SER A 66 -4.10 6.21 19.82
C SER A 66 -4.58 4.78 19.54
N MET A 67 -5.03 4.50 18.31
CA MET A 67 -5.52 3.19 17.89
C MET A 67 -4.48 2.08 18.05
N VAL A 68 -3.22 2.37 17.71
CA VAL A 68 -2.13 1.38 17.77
C VAL A 68 -1.31 1.43 19.08
N SER A 69 -1.63 2.29 20.01
CA SER A 69 -0.82 2.61 21.20
C SER A 69 -0.43 1.41 22.08
N LYS A 70 -1.25 0.35 22.07
CA LYS A 70 -1.01 -0.88 22.84
C LYS A 70 -0.26 -1.96 22.06
N LEU A 71 0.05 -1.72 20.78
CA LEU A 71 0.72 -2.67 19.90
C LEU A 71 2.22 -2.37 19.84
N LYS A 72 3.05 -3.33 20.26
CA LYS A 72 4.51 -3.15 20.29
C LYS A 72 5.17 -3.14 18.92
N ASN A 73 4.48 -3.68 17.91
CA ASN A 73 4.94 -3.82 16.53
C ASN A 73 4.29 -2.81 15.57
N ALA A 74 3.64 -1.77 16.08
CA ALA A 74 3.00 -0.73 15.28
C ALA A 74 3.48 0.67 15.68
N VAL A 75 3.66 1.54 14.70
CA VAL A 75 4.02 2.95 14.89
C VAL A 75 3.36 3.82 13.83
N ILE A 76 2.97 5.04 14.23
CA ILE A 76 2.46 6.07 13.31
C ILE A 76 3.46 7.22 13.25
N ILE A 77 3.75 7.66 12.03
CA ILE A 77 4.64 8.79 11.73
C ILE A 77 3.78 9.94 11.18
N ASN A 78 3.74 11.05 11.89
CA ASN A 78 3.07 12.25 11.40
C ASN A 78 4.03 13.01 10.49
N ALA A 79 4.00 12.71 9.20
CA ALA A 79 4.84 13.30 8.17
C ALA A 79 4.23 13.08 6.78
N SER A 80 4.77 13.79 5.78
CA SER A 80 4.57 13.39 4.38
C SER A 80 5.34 12.09 4.11
N TYR A 81 4.72 11.14 3.42
CA TYR A 81 5.42 9.92 3.00
C TYR A 81 6.54 10.20 1.97
N ASP A 82 6.59 11.42 1.40
CA ASP A 82 7.68 11.82 0.49
C ASP A 82 9.04 11.88 1.19
N ILE A 83 9.05 12.23 2.47
CA ILE A 83 10.28 12.40 3.25
C ILE A 83 10.62 11.23 4.16
N VAL A 84 9.73 10.25 4.30
CA VAL A 84 9.95 9.06 5.13
C VAL A 84 10.60 7.97 4.28
N ASP A 85 11.71 7.43 4.73
CA ASP A 85 12.36 6.27 4.11
C ASP A 85 11.50 5.02 4.26
N ILE A 86 11.16 4.38 3.14
CA ILE A 86 10.39 3.13 3.10
C ILE A 86 11.22 1.91 2.70
N SER A 87 12.55 2.03 2.67
CA SER A 87 13.46 1.00 2.13
C SER A 87 13.45 -0.32 2.91
N GLU A 88 13.05 -0.31 4.18
CA GLU A 88 12.90 -1.54 4.97
C GLU A 88 11.60 -2.29 4.69
N ALA A 89 10.61 -1.65 4.04
CA ALA A 89 9.32 -2.26 3.78
C ALA A 89 9.44 -3.40 2.75
N ASN A 90 8.74 -4.48 2.99
CA ASN A 90 8.52 -5.54 2.00
C ASN A 90 7.04 -5.67 1.58
N LEU A 91 6.16 -4.93 2.25
CA LEU A 91 4.76 -4.79 1.88
C LEU A 91 4.31 -3.34 2.06
N ILE A 92 3.83 -2.74 0.99
CA ILE A 92 3.24 -1.39 0.97
C ILE A 92 1.74 -1.52 0.76
N THR A 93 0.96 -0.76 1.51
CA THR A 93 -0.46 -0.54 1.25
C THR A 93 -0.72 0.92 0.89
N ILE A 94 -1.56 1.15 -0.10
CA ILE A 94 -1.98 2.49 -0.54
C ILE A 94 -3.47 2.52 -0.90
N TYR A 95 -4.11 3.63 -0.57
CA TYR A 95 -5.43 4.00 -1.08
C TYR A 95 -5.37 5.46 -1.53
N GLN A 96 -4.70 5.69 -2.66
CA GLN A 96 -4.47 7.00 -3.24
C GLN A 96 -5.03 7.05 -4.66
N GLY A 97 -5.38 8.25 -5.14
CA GLY A 97 -5.83 8.43 -6.52
C GLY A 97 -4.76 8.07 -7.55
N ALA A 98 -5.19 7.81 -8.80
CA ALA A 98 -4.28 7.39 -9.87
C ALA A 98 -3.12 8.36 -10.13
N ALA A 99 -3.36 9.67 -10.06
CA ALA A 99 -2.32 10.68 -10.24
C ALA A 99 -1.24 10.60 -9.14
N GLU A 100 -1.66 10.38 -7.90
CA GLU A 100 -0.76 10.23 -6.77
C GLU A 100 0.01 8.90 -6.86
N ASN A 101 -0.66 7.82 -7.25
CA ASN A 101 0.01 6.55 -7.51
C ASN A 101 1.06 6.66 -8.62
N ALA A 102 0.80 7.45 -9.67
CA ALA A 102 1.79 7.72 -10.72
C ALA A 102 3.02 8.46 -10.18
N ARG A 103 2.81 9.42 -9.28
CA ARG A 103 3.88 10.20 -8.64
C ARG A 103 4.76 9.32 -7.73
N LEU A 104 4.16 8.39 -7.00
CA LEU A 104 4.85 7.48 -6.08
C LEU A 104 5.76 6.46 -6.76
N LYS A 105 5.65 6.25 -8.07
CA LYS A 105 6.46 5.26 -8.81
C LYS A 105 7.96 5.41 -8.58
N HIS A 106 8.48 6.64 -8.66
CA HIS A 106 9.91 6.90 -8.45
C HIS A 106 10.36 6.45 -7.05
N LYS A 107 9.59 6.85 -6.03
CA LYS A 107 9.87 6.45 -4.65
C LYS A 107 9.88 4.92 -4.47
N PHE A 108 8.93 4.23 -5.06
CA PHE A 108 8.87 2.77 -4.97
C PHE A 108 10.08 2.10 -5.62
N ILE A 109 10.51 2.59 -6.78
CA ILE A 109 11.67 2.04 -7.50
C ILE A 109 12.98 2.36 -6.78
N ASP A 110 13.11 3.58 -6.30
CA ASP A 110 14.36 4.05 -5.71
C ASP A 110 14.60 3.47 -4.32
N GLU A 111 13.54 3.26 -3.53
CA GLU A 111 13.68 2.87 -2.14
C GLU A 111 13.36 1.39 -1.87
N LEU A 112 12.38 0.78 -2.56
CA LEU A 112 11.97 -0.60 -2.27
C LEU A 112 12.93 -1.63 -2.88
N LYS A 113 13.12 -2.71 -2.16
CA LYS A 113 13.89 -3.88 -2.63
C LYS A 113 13.08 -4.66 -3.67
N GLU A 114 13.80 -5.28 -4.61
CA GLU A 114 13.21 -6.23 -5.55
C GLU A 114 12.45 -7.33 -4.80
N GLY A 115 11.26 -7.68 -5.29
CA GLY A 115 10.36 -8.63 -4.65
C GLY A 115 9.41 -8.02 -3.61
N SER A 116 9.59 -6.74 -3.22
CA SER A 116 8.62 -6.04 -2.38
C SER A 116 7.26 -5.95 -3.07
N VAL A 117 6.19 -6.06 -2.29
CA VAL A 117 4.81 -6.07 -2.78
C VAL A 117 4.13 -4.75 -2.47
N ILE A 118 3.36 -4.25 -3.44
CA ILE A 118 2.49 -3.09 -3.25
C ILE A 118 1.05 -3.54 -3.47
N VAL A 119 0.19 -3.24 -2.52
CA VAL A 119 -1.26 -3.47 -2.59
C VAL A 119 -1.97 -2.13 -2.68
N SER A 120 -2.64 -1.89 -3.80
CA SER A 120 -3.38 -0.66 -4.03
C SER A 120 -4.88 -0.91 -4.04
N HIS A 121 -5.62 -0.13 -3.25
CA HIS A 121 -7.08 -0.13 -3.17
C HIS A 121 -7.66 0.86 -4.18
N GLU A 122 -8.64 0.45 -4.96
CA GLU A 122 -9.43 1.17 -5.97
C GLU A 122 -8.64 1.65 -7.19
N PHE A 123 -7.44 2.16 -7.04
CA PHE A 123 -6.71 2.80 -8.13
C PHE A 123 -5.42 2.04 -8.45
N GLY A 124 -5.25 1.68 -9.71
CA GLY A 124 -3.99 1.11 -10.19
C GLY A 124 -2.85 2.14 -10.23
N ILE A 125 -1.64 1.67 -10.45
CA ILE A 125 -0.46 2.50 -10.69
C ILE A 125 -0.32 2.70 -12.20
N PRO A 126 -0.53 3.91 -12.73
CA PRO A 126 -0.50 4.17 -14.17
C PRO A 126 0.82 3.73 -14.82
N GLY A 127 0.71 2.99 -15.94
CA GLY A 127 1.85 2.48 -16.67
C GLY A 127 2.51 1.22 -16.08
N TRP A 128 2.07 0.74 -14.92
CA TRP A 128 2.51 -0.52 -14.36
C TRP A 128 1.46 -1.62 -14.56
N ARG A 129 1.94 -2.83 -14.86
CA ARG A 129 1.08 -4.00 -14.96
C ARG A 129 1.02 -4.70 -13.60
N PRO A 130 -0.16 -4.86 -12.99
CA PRO A 130 -0.27 -5.61 -11.75
C PRO A 130 0.01 -7.10 -11.99
N VAL A 131 0.66 -7.75 -11.01
CA VAL A 131 0.85 -9.21 -11.03
C VAL A 131 -0.45 -9.95 -10.70
N GLN A 132 -1.36 -9.28 -9.97
CA GLN A 132 -2.71 -9.75 -9.70
C GLN A 132 -3.68 -8.57 -9.64
N PHE A 133 -4.91 -8.83 -10.07
CA PHE A 133 -6.03 -7.89 -9.97
C PHE A 133 -7.27 -8.62 -9.46
N HIS A 134 -7.90 -8.08 -8.44
CA HIS A 134 -9.07 -8.66 -7.81
C HIS A 134 -10.22 -7.65 -7.72
N VAL A 135 -11.43 -8.13 -7.95
CA VAL A 135 -12.66 -7.38 -7.66
C VAL A 135 -13.37 -8.09 -6.52
N LEU A 136 -13.42 -7.43 -5.37
CA LEU A 136 -14.07 -7.93 -4.18
C LEU A 136 -15.52 -7.43 -4.15
N LYS A 137 -16.46 -8.30 -3.82
CA LYS A 137 -17.88 -7.94 -3.67
C LYS A 137 -18.27 -8.03 -2.20
N ASN A 138 -18.87 -6.97 -1.68
CA ASN A 138 -19.47 -6.97 -0.35
C ASN A 138 -20.85 -6.29 -0.42
N GLY A 139 -21.91 -7.09 -0.38
CA GLY A 139 -23.27 -6.63 -0.63
C GLY A 139 -23.42 -6.07 -2.05
N LYS A 140 -23.77 -4.79 -2.15
CA LYS A 140 -23.92 -4.06 -3.42
C LYS A 140 -22.64 -3.33 -3.86
N HIS A 141 -21.59 -3.35 -3.05
CA HIS A 141 -20.35 -2.63 -3.30
C HIS A 141 -19.30 -3.55 -3.90
N TYR A 142 -18.50 -2.98 -4.81
CA TYR A 142 -17.36 -3.63 -5.45
C TYR A 142 -16.11 -2.83 -5.12
N TYR A 143 -15.02 -3.52 -4.82
CA TYR A 143 -13.73 -2.93 -4.46
C TYR A 143 -12.64 -3.54 -5.33
N ARG A 144 -11.80 -2.71 -5.92
CA ARG A 144 -10.70 -3.14 -6.78
C ARG A 144 -9.40 -3.18 -6.00
N ILE A 145 -8.71 -4.30 -6.09
CA ILE A 145 -7.41 -4.49 -5.45
C ILE A 145 -6.38 -4.84 -6.52
N PHE A 146 -5.33 -4.07 -6.58
CA PHE A 146 -4.21 -4.25 -7.49
C PHE A 146 -2.97 -4.67 -6.71
N ILE A 147 -2.31 -5.74 -7.13
CA ILE A 147 -1.08 -6.23 -6.52
C ILE A 147 0.07 -6.04 -7.49
N TYR A 148 1.11 -5.38 -7.04
CA TYR A 148 2.35 -5.18 -7.80
C TYR A 148 3.52 -5.81 -7.04
N MET A 149 4.51 -6.26 -7.78
CA MET A 149 5.79 -6.74 -7.23
C MET A 149 6.92 -5.92 -7.85
N ILE A 150 7.78 -5.35 -7.02
CA ILE A 150 8.92 -4.55 -7.48
C ILE A 150 9.92 -5.43 -8.23
N GLN A 151 10.27 -5.01 -9.45
CA GLN A 151 11.25 -5.63 -10.34
C GLN A 151 12.20 -4.56 -10.85
N LYS A 152 13.45 -4.92 -11.14
CA LYS A 152 14.50 -3.98 -11.57
C LYS A 152 14.19 -3.17 -12.85
N ASN A 153 13.29 -3.66 -13.70
CA ASN A 153 12.99 -3.10 -15.03
C ASN A 153 11.55 -2.55 -15.16
N MET A 154 10.88 -2.24 -14.06
CA MET A 154 9.49 -1.73 -14.08
C MET A 154 9.31 -0.42 -14.86
N ASN A 155 10.35 0.36 -15.04
CA ASN A 155 10.31 1.62 -15.79
C ASN A 155 10.71 1.48 -17.27
N GLN A 156 11.06 0.29 -17.76
CA GLN A 156 11.35 0.11 -19.17
C GLN A 156 10.04 0.16 -19.96
N PRO A 157 9.98 0.87 -21.10
CA PRO A 157 8.82 0.81 -21.97
C PRO A 157 8.59 -0.63 -22.38
N ILE A 158 7.31 -1.05 -22.40
CA ILE A 158 6.92 -2.37 -22.89
C ILE A 158 7.48 -2.50 -24.29
N GLN A 159 8.46 -3.37 -24.49
CA GLN A 159 8.89 -3.77 -25.82
C GLN A 159 7.71 -4.50 -26.45
N THR A 160 6.96 -3.82 -27.31
CA THR A 160 6.03 -4.49 -28.19
C THR A 160 6.86 -5.34 -29.14
N ASP A 161 6.83 -6.65 -28.94
CA ASP A 161 7.40 -7.60 -29.89
C ASP A 161 6.72 -7.37 -31.27
N SER A 162 7.39 -6.55 -32.10
CA SER A 162 7.10 -6.44 -33.51
C SER A 162 7.74 -7.64 -34.24
N LYS A 163 7.28 -8.86 -33.92
CA LYS A 163 7.58 -10.07 -34.68
C LYS A 163 6.30 -10.84 -34.91
N SER A 164 5.54 -10.36 -35.87
CA SER A 164 4.68 -11.23 -36.67
C SER A 164 4.49 -10.55 -38.02
N ASN A 165 5.31 -10.97 -38.98
CA ASN A 165 4.98 -11.22 -40.40
C ASN A 165 6.28 -11.21 -41.21
N GLN A 166 6.81 -12.38 -41.45
CA GLN A 166 7.32 -12.79 -42.76
C GLN A 166 6.96 -14.25 -42.97
#